data_6a86c1b7e6b8611bae82e9001ec3687a
#
_entry.id   6a86c1b7e6b8611bae82e9001ec3687a
#
_cell.length_a   1.000
_cell.length_b   1.000
_cell.length_c   1.000
_cell.angle_alpha   90.00
_cell.angle_beta   90.00
_cell.angle_gamma   90.00
#
_symmetry.space_group_name_H-M   'P 1'
#
loop_
_entity.id
_entity.type
_entity.pdbx_description
1 polymer ?
#
loop_
_entity_poly.entity_id
_entity_poly.type
_entity_poly.pdbx_seq_one_letter_code
_entity_poly.pdbx_strand_id
1 'polypeptide(L)'
;TSLHRPYEETILYKLHVRGFTKDGSSRVKNKGTFRGVIEKIPYLKELGINAVELMPSYEFFEWTSLTEPAYVYPAPAEEKRVNYWGYGTKALYFAPKASYAASADAVAEFAEMVDALHENGIECLMEFCFAPGTPSGFALQVLHHWQLRYQIDGFHLVGDASLAEEASKDALLRKTKLIFLGFDGARIYQGKRPWFRNCLLY
;
A
#
# COMPACT_ATOMS: atom_id res chain seq x y z
N THR A 1 -11.05 6.97 12.41
CA THR A 1 -12.24 7.06 11.54
C THR A 1 -11.80 7.39 10.14
N SER A 2 -12.14 6.55 9.15
CA SER A 2 -11.83 6.75 7.73
C SER A 2 -12.34 8.11 7.22
N LEU A 3 -11.53 8.82 6.44
CA LEU A 3 -11.78 10.22 6.07
C LEU A 3 -12.64 10.37 4.80
N HIS A 4 -12.59 9.41 3.88
CA HIS A 4 -13.38 9.36 2.63
C HIS A 4 -13.32 10.64 1.77
N ARG A 5 -12.12 11.20 1.57
CA ARG A 5 -11.91 12.39 0.74
C ARG A 5 -12.19 12.07 -0.75
N PRO A 6 -12.83 12.96 -1.53
CA PRO A 6 -12.95 12.79 -2.97
C PRO A 6 -11.60 12.74 -3.68
N TYR A 7 -11.51 12.03 -4.80
CA TYR A 7 -10.25 11.93 -5.56
C TYR A 7 -9.74 13.29 -6.05
N GLU A 8 -10.64 14.14 -6.51
CA GLU A 8 -10.35 15.48 -7.01
C GLU A 8 -9.74 16.42 -5.95
N GLU A 9 -9.89 16.09 -4.67
CA GLU A 9 -9.33 16.81 -3.54
C GLU A 9 -8.09 16.11 -2.95
N THR A 10 -7.71 14.96 -3.50
CA THR A 10 -6.65 14.11 -2.94
C THR A 10 -5.27 14.53 -3.49
N ILE A 11 -4.36 14.89 -2.59
CA ILE A 11 -2.94 15.12 -2.89
C ILE A 11 -2.16 13.98 -2.27
N LEU A 12 -1.83 13.00 -3.12
CA LEU A 12 -1.24 11.74 -2.73
C LEU A 12 0.29 11.78 -2.73
N TYR A 13 0.91 11.32 -1.65
CA TYR A 13 2.36 11.15 -1.53
C TYR A 13 2.68 9.66 -1.34
N LYS A 14 3.32 9.05 -2.32
CA LYS A 14 3.78 7.65 -2.23
C LYS A 14 5.11 7.59 -1.49
N LEU A 15 5.21 6.73 -0.48
CA LEU A 15 6.41 6.55 0.32
C LEU A 15 6.69 5.09 0.66
N HIS A 16 7.96 4.79 0.81
CA HIS A 16 8.45 3.55 1.39
C HIS A 16 8.78 3.79 2.86
N VAL A 17 8.14 3.09 3.80
CA VAL A 17 8.26 3.35 5.25
C VAL A 17 9.71 3.45 5.71
N ARG A 18 10.55 2.46 5.36
CA ARG A 18 11.97 2.49 5.73
C ARG A 18 12.73 3.61 5.00
N GLY A 19 12.55 3.73 3.69
CA GLY A 19 13.28 4.69 2.86
C GLY A 19 12.99 6.15 3.22
N PHE A 20 11.76 6.46 3.58
CA PHE A 20 11.29 7.82 3.84
C PHE A 20 12.04 8.51 4.98
N THR A 21 12.46 7.75 6.01
CA THR A 21 13.08 8.33 7.19
C THR A 21 14.42 7.72 7.58
N LYS A 22 14.96 6.78 6.78
CA LYS A 22 16.21 6.07 7.13
C LYS A 22 17.44 6.96 7.13
N ASP A 23 17.51 7.91 6.22
CA ASP A 23 18.64 8.84 6.11
C ASP A 23 18.69 9.81 7.30
N GLY A 24 19.91 10.24 7.66
CA GLY A 24 20.14 11.17 8.76
C GLY A 24 19.50 12.56 8.55
N SER A 25 19.30 12.97 7.30
CA SER A 25 18.65 14.24 6.95
C SER A 25 17.18 14.28 7.34
N SER A 26 16.54 13.13 7.56
CA SER A 26 15.16 13.04 8.02
C SER A 26 14.95 13.68 9.40
N ARG A 27 15.99 13.71 10.23
CA ARG A 27 16.01 14.26 11.60
C ARG A 27 14.97 13.66 12.55
N VAL A 28 14.48 12.44 12.25
CA VAL A 28 13.56 11.72 13.15
C VAL A 28 14.33 10.80 14.10
N LYS A 29 13.73 10.50 15.24
CA LYS A 29 14.29 9.60 16.24
C LYS A 29 14.16 8.13 15.79
N ASN A 30 12.97 7.75 15.33
CA ASN A 30 12.63 6.38 14.95
C ASN A 30 12.79 6.16 13.44
N LYS A 31 14.05 6.23 12.96
CA LYS A 31 14.38 6.15 11.54
C LYS A 31 13.97 4.83 10.88
N GLY A 32 13.31 4.93 9.73
CA GLY A 32 12.93 3.77 8.91
C GLY A 32 11.79 2.94 9.48
N THR A 33 10.96 3.51 10.34
CA THR A 33 9.88 2.81 11.03
C THR A 33 8.53 3.51 10.88
N PHE A 34 7.44 2.83 11.29
CA PHE A 34 6.10 3.41 11.35
C PHE A 34 6.07 4.67 12.25
N ARG A 35 6.75 4.65 13.40
CA ARG A 35 6.92 5.84 14.25
C ARG A 35 7.67 6.97 13.56
N GLY A 36 8.66 6.63 12.72
CA GLY A 36 9.35 7.63 11.91
C GLY A 36 8.42 8.34 10.93
N VAL A 37 7.42 7.65 10.38
CA VAL A 37 6.38 8.27 9.54
C VAL A 37 5.52 9.22 10.38
N ILE A 38 5.12 8.84 11.60
CA ILE A 38 4.39 9.72 12.52
C ILE A 38 5.16 11.01 12.78
N GLU A 39 6.46 10.92 13.07
CA GLU A 39 7.33 12.09 13.29
C GLU A 39 7.40 13.03 12.07
N LYS A 40 7.09 12.53 10.86
CA LYS A 40 7.09 13.30 9.61
C LYS A 40 5.71 13.87 9.22
N ILE A 41 4.67 13.65 9.99
CA ILE A 41 3.33 14.20 9.72
C ILE A 41 3.36 15.73 9.58
N PRO A 42 4.06 16.51 10.44
CA PRO A 42 4.15 17.97 10.24
C PRO A 42 4.74 18.36 8.89
N TYR A 43 5.77 17.66 8.43
CA TYR A 43 6.38 17.87 7.11
C TYR A 43 5.40 17.56 5.95
N LEU A 44 4.64 16.45 6.04
CA LEU A 44 3.63 16.10 5.04
C LEU A 44 2.54 17.18 4.96
N LYS A 45 2.12 17.72 6.10
CA LYS A 45 1.14 18.81 6.17
C LYS A 45 1.69 20.11 5.56
N GLU A 46 2.95 20.45 5.82
CA GLU A 46 3.63 21.61 5.22
C GLU A 46 3.67 21.51 3.69
N LEU A 47 3.85 20.31 3.15
CA LEU A 47 3.76 20.03 1.71
C LEU A 47 2.34 20.09 1.14
N GLY A 48 1.32 20.21 1.98
CA GLY A 48 -0.08 20.17 1.56
C GLY A 48 -0.60 18.75 1.26
N ILE A 49 0.12 17.70 1.71
CA ILE A 49 -0.26 16.30 1.52
C ILE A 49 -1.46 15.96 2.39
N ASN A 50 -2.47 15.34 1.82
CA ASN A 50 -3.67 14.90 2.53
C ASN A 50 -3.99 13.41 2.35
N ALA A 51 -3.13 12.68 1.63
CA ALA A 51 -3.15 11.23 1.54
C ALA A 51 -1.73 10.69 1.37
N VAL A 52 -1.39 9.60 2.05
CA VAL A 52 -0.15 8.86 1.84
C VAL A 52 -0.46 7.48 1.24
N GLU A 53 0.36 7.04 0.30
CA GLU A 53 0.36 5.68 -0.20
C GLU A 53 1.61 4.97 0.30
N LEU A 54 1.42 3.99 1.17
CA LEU A 54 2.50 3.15 1.65
C LEU A 54 2.84 2.09 0.60
N MET A 55 4.08 2.04 0.15
CA MET A 55 4.61 0.87 -0.56
C MET A 55 4.46 -0.36 0.32
N PRO A 56 4.61 -1.61 -0.20
CA PRO A 56 4.31 -2.81 0.57
C PRO A 56 4.79 -2.75 2.01
N SER A 57 3.83 -2.72 2.95
CA SER A 57 4.08 -2.60 4.39
C SER A 57 3.51 -3.79 5.17
N TYR A 58 3.00 -4.81 4.47
CA TYR A 58 2.73 -6.13 5.00
C TYR A 58 4.02 -6.93 5.13
N GLU A 59 4.02 -8.02 5.90
CA GLU A 59 5.20 -8.86 6.08
C GLU A 59 5.54 -9.61 4.79
N PHE A 60 6.75 -9.41 4.28
CA PHE A 60 7.29 -10.07 3.09
C PHE A 60 8.69 -10.59 3.36
N PHE A 61 9.13 -11.58 2.57
CA PHE A 61 10.46 -12.14 2.69
C PHE A 61 11.50 -11.18 2.11
N GLU A 62 12.44 -10.73 2.92
CA GLU A 62 13.49 -9.79 2.52
C GLU A 62 14.59 -10.48 1.68
N TRP A 63 14.74 -11.77 1.82
CA TRP A 63 15.72 -12.55 1.07
C TRP A 63 15.02 -13.33 -0.02
N THR A 64 15.25 -12.96 -1.27
CA THR A 64 14.77 -13.70 -2.43
C THR A 64 15.91 -14.53 -3.00
N SER A 65 15.64 -15.82 -3.29
CA SER A 65 16.46 -16.62 -4.18
C SER A 65 16.25 -16.13 -5.61
N LEU A 66 17.31 -15.91 -6.34
CA LEU A 66 17.26 -15.38 -7.73
C LEU A 66 16.66 -16.36 -8.76
N THR A 67 16.28 -17.54 -8.34
CA THR A 67 15.52 -18.50 -9.16
C THR A 67 14.04 -18.19 -9.26
N GLU A 68 13.52 -17.20 -8.49
CA GLU A 68 12.14 -16.75 -8.61
C GLU A 68 12.07 -15.53 -9.53
N PRO A 69 11.07 -15.46 -10.45
CA PRO A 69 10.95 -14.33 -11.34
C PRO A 69 10.73 -13.04 -10.54
N ALA A 70 11.76 -12.22 -10.45
CA ALA A 70 11.61 -10.85 -9.99
C ALA A 70 10.93 -10.07 -11.12
N TYR A 71 9.75 -9.51 -10.85
CA TYR A 71 8.93 -8.84 -11.86
C TYR A 71 9.58 -7.63 -12.53
N VAL A 72 10.77 -7.20 -12.12
CA VAL A 72 11.30 -5.90 -12.55
C VAL A 72 12.68 -5.94 -13.23
N TYR A 73 13.56 -6.89 -12.96
CA TYR A 73 14.87 -6.98 -13.64
C TYR A 73 15.44 -8.40 -13.66
N PRO A 74 15.94 -8.88 -14.82
CA PRO A 74 16.70 -10.14 -14.89
C PRO A 74 18.02 -9.97 -14.14
N ALA A 75 18.25 -10.80 -13.14
CA ALA A 75 19.49 -10.83 -12.38
C ALA A 75 20.27 -12.14 -12.62
N PRO A 76 21.61 -12.13 -12.55
CA PRO A 76 22.41 -13.35 -12.64
C PRO A 76 22.06 -14.35 -11.53
N ALA A 77 22.10 -15.65 -11.85
CA ALA A 77 21.47 -16.75 -11.10
C ALA A 77 22.07 -17.08 -9.69
N GLU A 78 23.09 -16.39 -9.22
CA GLU A 78 23.85 -16.80 -8.02
C GLU A 78 23.89 -15.81 -6.86
N GLU A 79 23.29 -14.63 -6.97
CA GLU A 79 23.30 -13.63 -5.90
C GLU A 79 22.00 -13.61 -5.10
N LYS A 80 22.08 -13.76 -3.79
CA LYS A 80 20.96 -13.44 -2.87
C LYS A 80 20.75 -11.93 -2.88
N ARG A 81 19.60 -11.47 -3.32
CA ARG A 81 19.24 -10.04 -3.28
C ARG A 81 18.28 -9.76 -2.14
N VAL A 82 18.45 -8.58 -1.55
CA VAL A 82 17.48 -8.06 -0.59
C VAL A 82 16.26 -7.54 -1.34
N ASN A 83 15.08 -8.08 -1.03
CA ASN A 83 13.82 -7.50 -1.49
C ASN A 83 13.53 -6.25 -0.65
N TYR A 84 14.07 -5.12 -1.07
CA TYR A 84 13.92 -3.86 -0.35
C TYR A 84 12.51 -3.29 -0.47
N TRP A 85 11.88 -3.44 -1.64
CA TRP A 85 10.63 -2.79 -1.98
C TRP A 85 9.38 -3.57 -1.58
N GLY A 86 9.52 -4.83 -1.23
CA GLY A 86 8.40 -5.69 -0.83
C GLY A 86 7.60 -6.30 -1.99
N TYR A 87 8.06 -6.12 -3.23
CA TYR A 87 7.46 -6.79 -4.38
C TYR A 87 7.96 -8.22 -4.48
N GLY A 88 7.04 -9.18 -4.52
CA GLY A 88 7.40 -10.58 -4.63
C GLY A 88 6.22 -11.50 -4.35
N THR A 89 6.44 -12.80 -4.59
CA THR A 89 5.40 -13.83 -4.47
C THR A 89 5.26 -14.41 -3.07
N LYS A 90 6.24 -14.17 -2.19
CA LYS A 90 6.28 -14.70 -0.82
C LYS A 90 6.01 -13.59 0.19
N ALA A 91 4.77 -13.55 0.69
CA ALA A 91 4.36 -12.58 1.68
C ALA A 91 3.35 -13.17 2.67
N LEU A 92 3.34 -12.64 3.88
CA LEU A 92 2.33 -12.87 4.90
C LEU A 92 1.41 -11.65 4.94
N TYR A 93 0.45 -11.61 4.03
CA TYR A 93 -0.37 -10.45 3.74
C TYR A 93 -1.21 -9.91 4.90
N PHE A 94 -1.40 -10.67 5.98
CA PHE A 94 -2.26 -10.29 7.11
C PHE A 94 -1.52 -9.62 8.27
N ALA A 95 -0.21 -9.42 8.17
CA ALA A 95 0.59 -8.84 9.24
C ALA A 95 1.39 -7.62 8.73
N PRO A 96 1.49 -6.52 9.50
CA PRO A 96 2.43 -5.44 9.22
C PRO A 96 3.88 -5.93 9.24
N LYS A 97 4.72 -5.28 8.43
CA LYS A 97 6.15 -5.60 8.30
C LYS A 97 6.87 -5.41 9.64
N ALA A 98 7.31 -6.49 10.27
CA ALA A 98 7.95 -6.45 11.58
C ALA A 98 9.21 -5.57 11.60
N SER A 99 10.02 -5.59 10.53
CA SER A 99 11.23 -4.78 10.44
C SER A 99 10.99 -3.28 10.21
N TYR A 100 9.74 -2.86 10.06
CA TYR A 100 9.35 -1.44 10.01
C TYR A 100 8.83 -0.93 11.36
N ALA A 101 8.84 -1.73 12.39
CA ALA A 101 8.51 -1.29 13.74
C ALA A 101 9.76 -0.85 14.52
N ALA A 102 9.61 0.14 15.39
CA ALA A 102 10.63 0.57 16.34
C ALA A 102 10.61 -0.28 17.63
N SER A 103 9.49 -0.95 17.89
CA SER A 103 9.28 -1.87 19.01
C SER A 103 9.07 -3.31 18.54
N ALA A 104 8.83 -4.21 19.48
CA ALA A 104 8.50 -5.61 19.17
C ALA A 104 7.05 -5.80 18.64
N ASP A 105 6.19 -4.78 18.76
CA ASP A 105 4.78 -4.84 18.36
C ASP A 105 4.51 -4.01 17.10
N ALA A 106 4.77 -4.63 15.95
CA ALA A 106 4.52 -4.01 14.65
C ALA A 106 3.02 -3.77 14.39
N VAL A 107 2.16 -4.59 14.98
CA VAL A 107 0.69 -4.48 14.83
C VAL A 107 0.19 -3.21 15.50
N ALA A 108 0.62 -2.97 16.74
CA ALA A 108 0.25 -1.77 17.47
C ALA A 108 0.86 -0.52 16.84
N GLU A 109 2.14 -0.55 16.42
CA GLU A 109 2.78 0.62 15.79
C GLU A 109 2.16 0.98 14.44
N PHE A 110 1.77 0.00 13.64
CA PHE A 110 1.08 0.27 12.37
C PHE A 110 -0.27 0.94 12.64
N ALA A 111 -1.04 0.43 13.61
CA ALA A 111 -2.31 1.05 14.01
C ALA A 111 -2.11 2.48 14.53
N GLU A 112 -1.12 2.70 15.40
CA GLU A 112 -0.73 4.03 15.91
C GLU A 112 -0.41 5.01 14.76
N MET A 113 0.31 4.54 13.73
CA MET A 113 0.63 5.36 12.56
C MET A 113 -0.62 5.75 11.77
N VAL A 114 -1.52 4.80 11.49
CA VAL A 114 -2.77 5.10 10.76
C VAL A 114 -3.65 6.06 11.55
N ASP A 115 -3.81 5.84 12.85
CA ASP A 115 -4.59 6.73 13.72
C ASP A 115 -4.00 8.15 13.72
N ALA A 116 -2.68 8.28 13.86
CA ALA A 116 -2.00 9.58 13.83
C ALA A 116 -2.17 10.29 12.48
N LEU A 117 -2.13 9.57 11.36
CA LEU A 117 -2.41 10.15 10.03
C LEU A 117 -3.84 10.67 9.97
N HIS A 118 -4.83 9.87 10.39
CA HIS A 118 -6.24 10.25 10.39
C HIS A 118 -6.53 11.45 11.29
N GLU A 119 -5.96 11.49 12.48
CA GLU A 119 -6.07 12.64 13.41
C GLU A 119 -5.55 13.95 12.79
N ASN A 120 -4.63 13.84 11.85
CA ASN A 120 -4.06 14.96 11.11
C ASN A 120 -4.72 15.21 9.74
N GLY A 121 -5.84 14.53 9.44
CA GLY A 121 -6.59 14.70 8.20
C GLY A 121 -5.90 14.10 6.97
N ILE A 122 -5.00 13.13 7.16
CA ILE A 122 -4.26 12.45 6.10
C ILE A 122 -4.80 11.03 5.94
N GLU A 123 -5.31 10.70 4.75
CA GLU A 123 -5.73 9.34 4.41
C GLU A 123 -4.52 8.41 4.29
N CYS A 124 -4.70 7.14 4.66
CA CYS A 124 -3.67 6.11 4.52
C CYS A 124 -4.09 5.08 3.48
N LEU A 125 -3.40 5.04 2.36
CA LEU A 125 -3.52 4.03 1.33
C LEU A 125 -2.35 3.05 1.41
N MET A 126 -2.55 1.83 0.92
CA MET A 126 -1.51 0.81 0.96
C MET A 126 -1.43 0.03 -0.36
N GLU A 127 -0.21 -0.17 -0.82
CA GLU A 127 0.07 -0.92 -2.04
C GLU A 127 0.13 -2.43 -1.75
N PHE A 128 -0.55 -3.22 -2.57
CA PHE A 128 -0.51 -4.68 -2.55
C PHE A 128 -0.05 -5.25 -3.88
N CYS A 129 0.99 -6.08 -3.83
CA CYS A 129 1.45 -6.88 -4.96
C CYS A 129 1.08 -8.34 -4.71
N PHE A 130 0.00 -8.79 -5.35
CA PHE A 130 -0.39 -10.19 -5.31
C PHE A 130 0.30 -10.97 -6.41
N ALA A 131 0.69 -12.22 -6.11
CA ALA A 131 1.26 -13.11 -7.10
C ALA A 131 0.24 -13.41 -8.22
N PRO A 132 0.68 -13.56 -9.48
CA PRO A 132 -0.19 -14.00 -10.55
C PRO A 132 -0.90 -15.31 -10.19
N GLY A 133 -2.21 -15.38 -10.47
CA GLY A 133 -3.03 -16.52 -10.12
C GLY A 133 -3.47 -16.58 -8.65
N THR A 134 -3.20 -15.53 -7.85
CA THR A 134 -3.79 -15.42 -6.51
C THR A 134 -5.31 -15.43 -6.61
N PRO A 135 -6.01 -16.35 -5.91
CA PRO A 135 -7.46 -16.38 -5.93
C PRO A 135 -8.06 -15.05 -5.46
N SER A 136 -9.01 -14.49 -6.21
CA SER A 136 -9.63 -13.20 -5.87
C SER A 136 -10.26 -13.21 -4.47
N GLY A 137 -10.89 -14.32 -4.08
CA GLY A 137 -11.45 -14.47 -2.74
C GLY A 137 -10.41 -14.34 -1.62
N PHE A 138 -9.21 -14.86 -1.81
CA PHE A 138 -8.12 -14.67 -0.84
C PHE A 138 -7.65 -13.21 -0.80
N ALA A 139 -7.44 -12.60 -1.97
CA ALA A 139 -7.01 -11.22 -2.05
C ALA A 139 -8.06 -10.28 -1.42
N LEU A 140 -9.37 -10.49 -1.67
CA LEU A 140 -10.43 -9.73 -1.02
C LEU A 140 -10.41 -9.88 0.51
N GLN A 141 -10.18 -11.08 1.03
CA GLN A 141 -10.04 -11.28 2.48
C GLN A 141 -8.87 -10.48 3.06
N VAL A 142 -7.74 -10.40 2.35
CA VAL A 142 -6.61 -9.56 2.76
C VAL A 142 -7.04 -8.09 2.81
N LEU A 143 -7.65 -7.57 1.75
CA LEU A 143 -8.09 -6.16 1.70
C LEU A 143 -9.12 -5.85 2.79
N HIS A 144 -10.09 -6.74 3.03
CA HIS A 144 -11.05 -6.62 4.14
C HIS A 144 -10.36 -6.56 5.49
N HIS A 145 -9.35 -7.43 5.72
CA HIS A 145 -8.59 -7.43 6.97
C HIS A 145 -7.97 -6.07 7.25
N TRP A 146 -7.27 -5.47 6.27
CA TRP A 146 -6.62 -4.19 6.45
C TRP A 146 -7.61 -3.03 6.58
N GLN A 147 -8.69 -3.05 5.81
CA GLN A 147 -9.73 -2.03 5.90
C GLN A 147 -10.47 -2.09 7.24
N LEU A 148 -10.88 -3.29 7.71
CA LEU A 148 -11.64 -3.44 8.95
C LEU A 148 -10.80 -3.25 10.20
N ARG A 149 -9.55 -3.74 10.19
CA ARG A 149 -8.67 -3.70 11.36
C ARG A 149 -7.96 -2.37 11.53
N TYR A 150 -7.47 -1.79 10.44
CA TYR A 150 -6.63 -0.59 10.46
C TYR A 150 -7.29 0.62 9.82
N GLN A 151 -8.51 0.48 9.30
CA GLN A 151 -9.25 1.55 8.63
C GLN A 151 -8.49 2.17 7.46
N ILE A 152 -7.79 1.34 6.68
CA ILE A 152 -7.10 1.78 5.46
C ILE A 152 -8.10 2.40 4.49
N ASP A 153 -7.81 3.60 3.98
CA ASP A 153 -8.69 4.39 3.14
C ASP A 153 -8.64 4.01 1.67
N GLY A 154 -7.58 3.31 1.25
CA GLY A 154 -7.43 2.89 -0.13
C GLY A 154 -6.37 1.83 -0.35
N PHE A 155 -6.46 1.17 -1.50
CA PHE A 155 -5.53 0.14 -1.94
C PHE A 155 -5.03 0.41 -3.34
N HIS A 156 -3.71 0.33 -3.53
CA HIS A 156 -3.09 0.27 -4.84
C HIS A 156 -2.80 -1.20 -5.17
N LEU A 157 -3.49 -1.75 -6.17
CA LEU A 157 -3.38 -3.15 -6.56
C LEU A 157 -2.42 -3.27 -7.73
N VAL A 158 -1.28 -3.91 -7.48
CA VAL A 158 -0.24 -4.16 -8.50
C VAL A 158 -0.35 -5.61 -8.96
N GLY A 159 -0.42 -5.81 -10.27
CA GLY A 159 -0.42 -7.13 -10.88
C GLY A 159 -1.67 -7.43 -11.71
N ASP A 160 -2.64 -8.14 -11.16
CA ASP A 160 -3.81 -8.63 -11.89
C ASP A 160 -4.95 -7.60 -11.92
N ALA A 161 -5.27 -7.07 -13.11
CA ALA A 161 -6.37 -6.12 -13.29
C ALA A 161 -7.76 -6.72 -12.98
N SER A 162 -7.92 -8.04 -13.06
CA SER A 162 -9.19 -8.72 -12.74
C SER A 162 -9.52 -8.58 -11.25
N LEU A 163 -8.52 -8.58 -10.39
CA LEU A 163 -8.68 -8.37 -8.96
C LEU A 163 -9.22 -6.97 -8.64
N ALA A 164 -8.77 -5.95 -9.38
CA ALA A 164 -9.28 -4.59 -9.20
C ALA A 164 -10.78 -4.51 -9.54
N GLU A 165 -11.21 -5.23 -10.58
CA GLU A 165 -12.63 -5.33 -10.95
C GLU A 165 -13.45 -6.00 -9.84
N GLU A 166 -12.99 -7.11 -9.31
CA GLU A 166 -13.65 -7.81 -8.19
C GLU A 166 -13.70 -6.92 -6.92
N ALA A 167 -12.60 -6.27 -6.57
CA ALA A 167 -12.54 -5.37 -5.42
C ALA A 167 -13.50 -4.17 -5.56
N SER A 168 -13.66 -3.63 -6.77
CA SER A 168 -14.56 -2.51 -7.04
C SER A 168 -16.05 -2.85 -6.85
N LYS A 169 -16.41 -4.12 -7.03
CA LYS A 169 -17.77 -4.64 -6.84
C LYS A 169 -18.05 -5.03 -5.39
N ASP A 170 -17.01 -5.13 -4.58
CA ASP A 170 -17.12 -5.57 -3.19
C ASP A 170 -17.86 -4.55 -2.32
N ALA A 171 -18.83 -5.02 -1.55
CA ALA A 171 -19.69 -4.14 -0.74
C ALA A 171 -18.94 -3.45 0.41
N LEU A 172 -17.93 -4.11 1.00
CA LEU A 172 -17.11 -3.54 2.07
C LEU A 172 -16.13 -2.49 1.55
N LEU A 173 -15.59 -2.71 0.34
CA LEU A 173 -14.59 -1.84 -0.27
C LEU A 173 -15.19 -0.68 -1.08
N ARG A 174 -16.51 -0.57 -1.23
CA ARG A 174 -17.15 0.43 -2.11
C ARG A 174 -16.84 1.89 -1.77
N LYS A 175 -16.40 2.18 -0.55
CA LYS A 175 -15.97 3.52 -0.10
C LYS A 175 -14.45 3.66 -0.03
N THR A 176 -13.73 2.59 -0.23
CA THR A 176 -12.28 2.53 -0.21
C THR A 176 -11.74 2.95 -1.56
N LYS A 177 -10.72 3.80 -1.61
CA LYS A 177 -10.06 4.18 -2.86
C LYS A 177 -9.35 2.98 -3.46
N LEU A 178 -9.49 2.78 -4.77
CA LEU A 178 -8.78 1.72 -5.50
C LEU A 178 -7.95 2.36 -6.61
N ILE A 179 -6.65 2.06 -6.60
CA ILE A 179 -5.68 2.48 -7.61
C ILE A 179 -5.14 1.22 -8.29
N PHE A 180 -5.07 1.19 -9.60
CA PHE A 180 -4.49 0.07 -10.34
C PHE A 180 -3.99 0.47 -11.73
N LEU A 181 -3.02 -0.30 -12.22
CA LEU A 181 -2.43 -0.18 -13.55
C LEU A 181 -3.12 -1.12 -14.54
N GLY A 182 -3.11 -0.76 -15.82
CA GLY A 182 -3.47 -1.70 -16.90
C GLY A 182 -4.95 -1.75 -17.23
N PHE A 183 -5.70 -0.69 -16.95
CA PHE A 183 -7.08 -0.59 -17.42
C PHE A 183 -7.11 -0.45 -18.95
N ASP A 184 -7.96 -1.27 -19.61
CA ASP A 184 -8.22 -1.13 -21.02
C ASP A 184 -9.04 0.14 -21.31
N GLY A 185 -8.36 1.20 -21.75
CA GLY A 185 -8.99 2.48 -22.11
C GLY A 185 -10.11 2.34 -23.15
N ALA A 186 -10.09 1.29 -23.98
CA ALA A 186 -11.16 1.01 -24.93
C ALA A 186 -12.52 0.76 -24.24
N ARG A 187 -12.52 0.23 -23.02
CA ARG A 187 -13.75 0.04 -22.23
C ARG A 187 -14.39 1.36 -21.79
N ILE A 188 -13.61 2.43 -21.63
CA ILE A 188 -14.12 3.77 -21.33
C ILE A 188 -14.83 4.36 -22.54
N TYR A 189 -14.22 4.23 -23.72
CA TYR A 189 -14.74 4.80 -24.98
C TYR A 189 -15.97 4.06 -25.54
N GLN A 190 -16.18 2.81 -25.13
CA GLN A 190 -17.37 2.04 -25.57
C GLN A 190 -18.67 2.40 -24.79
N GLY A 191 -18.68 3.49 -24.02
CA GLY A 191 -19.84 3.92 -23.25
C GLY A 191 -20.16 3.04 -22.05
N LYS A 192 -19.40 1.99 -21.84
CA LYS A 192 -19.43 1.19 -20.62
C LYS A 192 -18.62 1.95 -19.58
N ARG A 193 -19.27 2.87 -18.87
CA ARG A 193 -18.65 3.46 -17.68
C ARG A 193 -18.13 2.30 -16.83
N PRO A 194 -16.82 2.27 -16.49
CA PRO A 194 -16.34 1.29 -15.54
C PRO A 194 -17.17 1.44 -14.27
N TRP A 195 -17.47 0.33 -13.64
CA TRP A 195 -18.26 0.22 -12.41
C TRP A 195 -17.64 0.97 -11.20
N PHE A 196 -16.55 1.68 -11.45
CA PHE A 196 -15.54 2.14 -10.51
C PHE A 196 -15.74 3.62 -10.18
N ARG A 197 -16.68 3.94 -9.32
CA ARG A 197 -16.77 5.31 -8.79
C ARG A 197 -15.63 5.64 -7.83
N ASN A 198 -14.97 4.61 -7.28
CA ASN A 198 -13.90 4.73 -6.30
C ASN A 198 -12.52 4.33 -6.85
N CYS A 199 -12.36 4.18 -8.16
CA CYS A 199 -11.12 3.76 -8.79
C CYS A 199 -10.42 4.90 -9.51
N LEU A 200 -9.12 5.03 -9.26
CA LEU A 200 -8.20 5.85 -10.04
C LEU A 200 -7.43 4.95 -11.00
N LEU A 201 -7.46 5.33 -12.27
CA LEU A 201 -6.70 4.68 -13.34
C LEU A 201 -5.34 5.35 -13.46
N TYR A 202 -4.31 4.55 -13.49
CA TYR A 202 -2.94 5.04 -13.61
C TYR A 202 -2.35 4.58 -14.96
#